data_1507b5ebdfb502552e491bd4c43d7395
#
_entry.id   1507b5ebdfb502552e491bd4c43d7395
#
_cell.length_a   1.000
_cell.length_b   1.000
_cell.length_c   1.000
_cell.angle_alpha   90.00
_cell.angle_beta   90.00
_cell.angle_gamma   90.00
#
_symmetry.space_group_name_H-M   'P 1'
#
loop_
_entity.id
_entity.type
_entity.pdbx_description
1 polymer ?
#
loop_
_entity_poly.entity_id
_entity_poly.type
_entity_poly.pdbx_seq_one_letter_code
_entity_poly.pdbx_strand_id
1 'polypeptide(L)'
;WKAYLRKTDKIKVSSEYLLNHPEYGRLLAKNFRPLNRELERWQEEPYEKSTKHPEDLLVQGTHGKMLRSKSEAIIDRMLYQNKIPFHYEEKIVLDGIILYPDFVIRHPITGQYFYWEHFGMMDNPDYCKHACDKIKLYCQHGIIPSVNLILTYETKQYPLSADKVEMILQEYFGCSKWDAVVG
;
A
#
# COMPACT_ATOMS: atom_id res chain seq x y z
N TRP A 1 -37.01 19.82 -6.63
CA TRP A 1 -36.02 18.75 -6.38
C TRP A 1 -34.91 18.79 -7.44
N LYS A 2 -35.21 18.74 -8.75
CA LYS A 2 -34.20 18.78 -9.83
C LYS A 2 -33.34 20.05 -9.86
N ALA A 3 -33.90 21.21 -9.43
CA ALA A 3 -33.16 22.46 -9.33
C ALA A 3 -32.23 22.52 -8.11
N TYR A 4 -32.58 21.81 -7.03
CA TYR A 4 -31.76 21.70 -5.83
C TYR A 4 -30.53 20.82 -6.08
N LEU A 5 -30.69 19.68 -6.75
CA LEU A 5 -29.60 18.78 -7.12
C LEU A 5 -28.58 19.43 -8.06
N ARG A 6 -29.04 20.27 -9.03
CA ARG A 6 -28.12 21.03 -9.90
C ARG A 6 -27.27 22.08 -9.18
N LYS A 7 -27.66 22.52 -7.99
CA LYS A 7 -26.89 23.47 -7.18
C LYS A 7 -25.84 22.79 -6.31
N THR A 8 -26.07 21.52 -5.93
CA THR A 8 -25.13 20.74 -5.12
C THR A 8 -23.98 20.14 -5.92
N ASP A 9 -24.17 19.91 -7.24
CA ASP A 9 -23.10 19.40 -8.12
C ASP A 9 -21.96 20.39 -8.42
N LYS A 10 -22.07 21.65 -7.99
CA LYS A 10 -21.04 22.68 -8.21
C LYS A 10 -20.14 22.99 -7.00
N ILE A 11 -20.43 22.40 -5.86
CA ILE A 11 -19.56 22.59 -4.69
C ILE A 11 -18.79 21.26 -4.45
N LYS A 12 -17.72 21.06 -5.20
CA LYS A 12 -16.59 20.25 -4.74
C LYS A 12 -15.98 21.02 -3.55
N VAL A 13 -16.56 20.88 -2.38
CA VAL A 13 -15.95 21.39 -1.15
C VAL A 13 -14.77 20.48 -0.87
N SER A 14 -13.57 20.91 -1.27
CA SER A 14 -12.35 20.21 -0.91
C SER A 14 -12.22 20.22 0.60
N SER A 15 -11.68 19.15 1.18
CA SER A 15 -11.34 19.09 2.61
C SER A 15 -10.48 20.29 3.04
N GLU A 16 -9.67 20.79 2.14
CA GLU A 16 -8.81 21.96 2.28
C GLU A 16 -9.62 23.27 2.40
N TYR A 17 -10.70 23.41 1.63
CA TYR A 17 -11.62 24.55 1.76
C TYR A 17 -12.32 24.58 3.13
N LEU A 18 -12.78 23.43 3.62
CA LEU A 18 -13.42 23.31 4.94
C LEU A 18 -12.44 23.62 6.07
N LEU A 19 -11.19 23.20 5.96
CA LEU A 19 -10.14 23.46 6.94
C LEU A 19 -9.72 24.92 7.00
N ASN A 20 -9.73 25.62 5.85
CA ASN A 20 -9.36 27.02 5.73
C ASN A 20 -10.55 27.97 5.98
N HIS A 21 -11.79 27.46 6.12
CA HIS A 21 -12.96 28.28 6.38
C HIS A 21 -13.00 28.71 7.86
N PRO A 22 -13.19 30.02 8.17
CA PRO A 22 -13.09 30.54 9.54
C PRO A 22 -14.01 29.86 10.56
N GLU A 23 -15.19 29.43 10.15
CA GLU A 23 -16.16 28.78 11.04
C GLU A 23 -15.95 27.26 11.14
N TYR A 24 -15.67 26.59 10.02
CA TYR A 24 -15.46 25.15 9.99
C TYR A 24 -14.04 24.76 10.42
N GLY A 25 -13.05 25.58 10.13
CA GLY A 25 -11.66 25.36 10.53
C GLY A 25 -11.49 25.27 12.05
N ARG A 26 -12.24 26.05 12.84
CA ARG A 26 -12.21 25.97 14.31
C ARG A 26 -12.84 24.68 14.87
N LEU A 27 -13.89 24.17 14.24
CA LEU A 27 -14.57 22.92 14.63
C LEU A 27 -13.74 21.69 14.23
N LEU A 28 -13.06 21.77 13.10
CA LEU A 28 -12.28 20.67 12.54
C LEU A 28 -10.84 20.65 13.07
N ALA A 29 -10.24 21.81 13.39
CA ALA A 29 -8.84 21.94 13.74
C ALA A 29 -8.40 21.19 15.01
N LYS A 30 -9.30 20.87 15.93
CA LYS A 30 -8.96 20.11 17.14
C LYS A 30 -8.89 18.60 16.93
N ASN A 31 -9.63 18.04 15.95
CA ASN A 31 -9.82 16.61 15.82
C ASN A 31 -9.62 16.07 14.39
N PHE A 32 -9.46 16.92 13.40
CA PHE A 32 -9.34 16.52 12.00
C PHE A 32 -7.97 16.90 11.46
N ARG A 33 -7.03 15.98 11.50
CA ARG A 33 -5.84 16.02 10.64
C ARG A 33 -6.24 15.44 9.29
N PRO A 34 -6.03 16.17 8.17
CA PRO A 34 -6.24 15.56 6.86
C PRO A 34 -5.42 14.28 6.78
N LEU A 35 -6.09 13.17 6.52
CA LEU A 35 -5.44 11.86 6.40
C LEU A 35 -4.26 11.90 5.41
N ASN A 36 -4.40 12.67 4.33
CA ASN A 36 -3.35 12.87 3.33
C ASN A 36 -2.02 13.36 3.94
N ARG A 37 -2.05 14.39 4.82
CA ARG A 37 -0.83 14.91 5.47
C ARG A 37 -0.23 13.93 6.47
N GLU A 38 -1.05 13.15 7.14
CA GLU A 38 -0.58 12.09 8.03
C GLU A 38 0.10 10.99 7.22
N LEU A 39 -0.52 10.56 6.12
CA LEU A 39 0.00 9.51 5.26
C LEU A 39 1.28 9.94 4.52
N GLU A 40 1.35 11.19 4.04
CA GLU A 40 2.55 11.76 3.46
C GLU A 40 3.71 11.77 4.46
N ARG A 41 3.43 12.23 5.70
CA ARG A 41 4.43 12.21 6.78
C ARG A 41 4.88 10.79 7.09
N TRP A 42 3.95 9.86 7.27
CA TRP A 42 4.27 8.46 7.53
C TRP A 42 5.14 7.88 6.41
N GLN A 43 4.85 8.17 5.16
CA GLN A 43 5.63 7.66 4.02
C GLN A 43 7.08 8.18 4.01
N GLU A 44 7.31 9.37 4.54
CA GLU A 44 8.63 10.02 4.62
C GLU A 44 9.36 9.71 5.93
N GLU A 45 8.67 9.19 6.95
CA GLU A 45 9.29 8.87 8.24
C GLU A 45 10.38 7.80 8.08
N PRO A 46 11.54 7.98 8.74
CA PRO A 46 12.54 6.93 8.80
C PRO A 46 12.00 5.68 9.49
N TYR A 47 12.22 4.53 8.93
CA TYR A 47 11.80 3.25 9.48
C TYR A 47 12.94 2.21 9.42
N GLU A 48 12.87 1.21 10.29
CA GLU A 48 13.83 0.11 10.34
C GLU A 48 13.53 -0.91 9.24
N LYS A 49 14.51 -1.15 8.38
CA LYS A 49 14.43 -2.10 7.26
C LYS A 49 15.10 -3.41 7.56
N SER A 50 14.75 -4.44 6.78
CA SER A 50 15.51 -5.67 6.74
C SER A 50 16.97 -5.41 6.38
N THR A 51 17.87 -6.00 7.17
CA THR A 51 19.32 -6.01 6.91
C THR A 51 19.79 -7.34 6.36
N LYS A 52 18.85 -8.28 6.10
CA LYS A 52 19.16 -9.62 5.57
C LYS A 52 19.50 -9.53 4.09
N HIS A 53 20.56 -10.20 3.69
CA HIS A 53 20.95 -10.36 2.28
C HIS A 53 20.99 -9.04 1.49
N PRO A 54 21.79 -8.03 1.93
CA PRO A 54 21.88 -6.75 1.22
C PRO A 54 22.45 -6.91 -0.20
N GLU A 55 23.18 -7.99 -0.47
CA GLU A 55 23.69 -8.37 -1.79
C GLU A 55 22.59 -8.67 -2.81
N ASP A 56 21.37 -9.02 -2.36
CA ASP A 56 20.24 -9.30 -3.25
C ASP A 56 19.46 -8.04 -3.68
N LEU A 57 19.81 -6.87 -3.14
CA LEU A 57 19.19 -5.59 -3.51
C LEU A 57 19.78 -5.08 -4.83
N LEU A 58 19.31 -5.62 -5.95
CA LEU A 58 19.90 -5.41 -7.28
C LEU A 58 19.01 -4.62 -8.25
N VAL A 59 17.72 -4.45 -7.94
CA VAL A 59 16.77 -3.83 -8.86
C VAL A 59 16.42 -2.43 -8.37
N GLN A 60 16.52 -1.44 -9.24
CA GLN A 60 16.17 -0.06 -8.89
C GLN A 60 14.65 0.13 -8.85
N GLY A 61 14.14 0.58 -7.71
CA GLY A 61 12.76 0.98 -7.47
C GLY A 61 12.56 2.49 -7.56
N THR A 62 11.43 2.97 -7.05
CA THR A 62 11.12 4.41 -6.98
C THR A 62 11.93 5.09 -5.87
N HIS A 63 12.13 6.40 -5.99
CA HIS A 63 12.91 7.22 -5.03
C HIS A 63 14.32 6.69 -4.69
N GLY A 64 14.98 6.02 -5.65
CA GLY A 64 16.33 5.49 -5.46
C GLY A 64 16.42 4.27 -4.53
N LYS A 65 15.29 3.67 -4.15
CA LYS A 65 15.26 2.44 -3.37
C LYS A 65 15.83 1.28 -4.21
N MET A 66 16.53 0.37 -3.54
CA MET A 66 16.96 -0.89 -4.14
C MET A 66 16.06 -2.01 -3.65
N LEU A 67 15.64 -2.88 -4.56
CA LEU A 67 14.68 -3.98 -4.38
C LEU A 67 15.33 -5.30 -4.75
N ARG A 68 14.75 -6.42 -4.27
CA ARG A 68 15.33 -7.75 -4.50
C ARG A 68 14.94 -8.37 -5.83
N SER A 69 13.77 -8.01 -6.37
CA SER A 69 13.26 -8.63 -7.60
C SER A 69 12.62 -7.62 -8.56
N LYS A 70 12.52 -8.03 -9.83
CA LYS A 70 11.80 -7.27 -10.85
C LYS A 70 10.31 -7.19 -10.55
N SER A 71 9.74 -8.23 -9.94
CA SER A 71 8.33 -8.29 -9.56
C SER A 71 8.01 -7.31 -8.44
N GLU A 72 8.89 -7.19 -7.44
CA GLU A 72 8.79 -6.13 -6.43
C GLU A 72 8.91 -4.74 -7.04
N ALA A 73 9.77 -4.55 -8.07
CA ALA A 73 9.86 -3.26 -8.76
C ALA A 73 8.60 -2.90 -9.55
N ILE A 74 7.85 -3.89 -10.05
CA ILE A 74 6.53 -3.66 -10.65
C ILE A 74 5.56 -3.18 -9.58
N ILE A 75 5.51 -3.86 -8.42
CA ILE A 75 4.62 -3.50 -7.29
C ILE A 75 4.97 -2.09 -6.78
N ASP A 76 6.24 -1.81 -6.48
CA ASP A 76 6.74 -0.51 -6.02
C ASP A 76 6.31 0.63 -6.96
N ARG A 77 6.55 0.45 -8.27
CA ARG A 77 6.18 1.43 -9.28
C ARG A 77 4.67 1.67 -9.34
N MET A 78 3.88 0.60 -9.28
CA MET A 78 2.43 0.68 -9.35
C MET A 78 1.82 1.35 -8.10
N LEU A 79 2.32 1.03 -6.91
CA LEU A 79 1.95 1.71 -5.66
C LEU A 79 2.26 3.21 -5.75
N TYR A 80 3.47 3.55 -6.19
CA TYR A 80 3.91 4.93 -6.36
C TYR A 80 3.05 5.72 -7.37
N GLN A 81 2.80 5.15 -8.56
CA GLN A 81 1.99 5.78 -9.61
C GLN A 81 0.56 6.06 -9.17
N ASN A 82 -0.01 5.19 -8.33
CA ASN A 82 -1.35 5.32 -7.78
C ASN A 82 -1.39 6.15 -6.48
N LYS A 83 -0.26 6.74 -6.06
CA LYS A 83 -0.14 7.57 -4.84
C LYS A 83 -0.61 6.83 -3.58
N ILE A 84 -0.38 5.53 -3.53
CA ILE A 84 -0.66 4.69 -2.37
C ILE A 84 0.59 4.73 -1.47
N PRO A 85 0.47 5.20 -0.22
CA PRO A 85 1.62 5.28 0.70
C PRO A 85 2.11 3.91 1.11
N PHE A 86 3.42 3.68 1.04
CA PHE A 86 4.02 2.39 1.40
C PHE A 86 5.47 2.50 1.86
N HIS A 87 5.86 1.52 2.68
CA HIS A 87 7.25 1.24 3.05
C HIS A 87 7.66 -0.13 2.49
N TYR A 88 8.90 -0.23 2.03
CA TYR A 88 9.48 -1.47 1.52
C TYR A 88 10.32 -2.15 2.59
N GLU A 89 10.06 -3.44 2.87
CA GLU A 89 10.74 -4.25 3.89
C GLU A 89 10.78 -3.60 5.29
N GLU A 90 9.73 -2.88 5.67
CA GLU A 90 9.62 -2.31 7.00
C GLU A 90 9.51 -3.42 8.06
N LYS A 91 10.28 -3.25 9.13
CA LYS A 91 10.19 -4.12 10.30
C LYS A 91 8.84 -3.97 11.00
N ILE A 92 8.12 -5.06 11.16
CA ILE A 92 6.96 -5.14 12.03
C ILE A 92 7.22 -6.10 13.18
N VAL A 93 6.63 -5.84 14.34
CA VAL A 93 6.76 -6.69 15.53
C VAL A 93 5.37 -7.13 15.96
N LEU A 94 5.13 -8.44 15.94
CA LEU A 94 3.87 -9.07 16.32
C LEU A 94 4.11 -10.02 17.49
N ASP A 95 3.64 -9.66 18.68
CA ASP A 95 3.82 -10.45 19.91
C ASP A 95 5.28 -10.87 20.14
N GLY A 96 6.22 -9.95 19.86
CA GLY A 96 7.67 -10.19 20.01
C GLY A 96 8.35 -10.87 18.82
N ILE A 97 7.58 -11.28 17.79
CA ILE A 97 8.10 -11.86 16.55
C ILE A 97 8.35 -10.74 15.54
N ILE A 98 9.57 -10.71 14.99
CA ILE A 98 9.97 -9.74 13.99
C ILE A 98 9.72 -10.29 12.59
N LEU A 99 8.96 -9.56 11.79
CA LEU A 99 8.69 -9.85 10.39
C LEU A 99 9.06 -8.65 9.51
N TYR A 100 9.31 -8.93 8.25
CA TYR A 100 9.59 -7.94 7.21
C TYR A 100 8.70 -8.31 6.01
N PRO A 101 7.48 -7.71 5.91
CA PRO A 101 6.69 -7.81 4.70
C PRO A 101 7.42 -7.16 3.54
N ASP A 102 7.22 -7.61 2.31
CA ASP A 102 7.81 -6.94 1.16
C ASP A 102 7.32 -5.49 1.08
N PHE A 103 6.02 -5.26 1.34
CA PHE A 103 5.48 -3.90 1.48
C PHE A 103 4.53 -3.80 2.66
N VAL A 104 4.71 -2.75 3.46
CA VAL A 104 3.74 -2.24 4.44
C VAL A 104 3.04 -1.05 3.79
N ILE A 105 1.71 -1.07 3.73
CA ILE A 105 0.91 -0.11 2.96
C ILE A 105 -0.10 0.55 3.88
N ARG A 106 -0.34 1.84 3.71
CA ARG A 106 -1.44 2.56 4.33
C ARG A 106 -2.52 2.84 3.30
N HIS A 107 -3.75 2.41 3.57
CA HIS A 107 -4.87 2.67 2.66
C HIS A 107 -5.11 4.19 2.52
N PRO A 108 -5.13 4.75 1.29
CA PRO A 108 -5.13 6.21 1.08
C PRO A 108 -6.39 6.92 1.61
N ILE A 109 -7.51 6.21 1.77
CA ILE A 109 -8.77 6.78 2.24
C ILE A 109 -9.01 6.46 3.73
N THR A 110 -8.78 5.23 4.17
CA THR A 110 -9.10 4.78 5.53
C THR A 110 -7.92 4.86 6.50
N GLY A 111 -6.70 4.94 5.98
CA GLY A 111 -5.46 4.89 6.76
C GLY A 111 -5.16 3.51 7.37
N GLN A 112 -5.95 2.48 7.06
CA GLN A 112 -5.72 1.13 7.56
C GLN A 112 -4.43 0.54 6.99
N TYR A 113 -3.78 -0.31 7.79
CA TYR A 113 -2.59 -1.03 7.36
C TYR A 113 -2.97 -2.25 6.53
N PHE A 114 -2.22 -2.41 5.42
CA PHE A 114 -2.18 -3.60 4.58
C PHE A 114 -0.74 -4.06 4.47
N TYR A 115 -0.56 -5.35 4.28
CA TYR A 115 0.73 -5.98 4.09
C TYR A 115 0.72 -6.71 2.75
N TRP A 116 1.80 -6.63 2.00
CA TRP A 116 1.91 -7.33 0.73
C TRP A 116 3.14 -8.23 0.76
N GLU A 117 2.94 -9.49 0.40
CA GLU A 117 3.98 -10.48 0.20
C GLU A 117 3.95 -10.98 -1.24
N HIS A 118 5.11 -11.03 -1.85
CA HIS A 118 5.30 -11.58 -3.18
C HIS A 118 6.21 -12.82 -3.14
N PHE A 119 5.68 -13.96 -3.49
CA PHE A 119 6.40 -15.22 -3.51
C PHE A 119 6.93 -15.53 -4.91
N GLY A 120 8.22 -15.29 -5.13
CA GLY A 120 8.86 -15.31 -6.46
C GLY A 120 9.28 -16.68 -6.99
N MET A 121 9.23 -17.74 -6.17
CA MET A 121 9.76 -19.07 -6.55
C MET A 121 8.81 -20.20 -6.18
N MET A 122 7.52 -20.06 -6.53
CA MET A 122 6.49 -21.05 -6.15
C MET A 122 6.56 -22.36 -6.95
N ASP A 123 7.48 -22.48 -7.86
CA ASP A 123 7.88 -23.75 -8.51
C ASP A 123 8.95 -24.54 -7.71
N ASN A 124 9.45 -23.99 -6.60
CA ASN A 124 10.39 -24.65 -5.69
C ASN A 124 9.64 -25.18 -4.45
N PRO A 125 9.60 -26.49 -4.19
CA PRO A 125 8.85 -27.07 -3.05
C PRO A 125 9.31 -26.59 -1.67
N ASP A 126 10.62 -26.43 -1.45
CA ASP A 126 11.15 -25.96 -0.17
C ASP A 126 10.75 -24.50 0.07
N TYR A 127 10.81 -23.67 -0.98
CA TYR A 127 10.34 -22.29 -0.93
C TYR A 127 8.83 -22.20 -0.62
N CYS A 128 8.01 -23.04 -1.25
CA CYS A 128 6.57 -23.13 -0.97
C CYS A 128 6.29 -23.43 0.50
N LYS A 129 7.04 -24.34 1.10
CA LYS A 129 6.90 -24.66 2.53
C LYS A 129 7.19 -23.44 3.40
N HIS A 130 8.28 -22.73 3.14
CA HIS A 130 8.61 -21.48 3.86
C HIS A 130 7.56 -20.40 3.66
N ALA A 131 7.02 -20.24 2.44
CA ALA A 131 5.93 -19.32 2.15
C ALA A 131 4.67 -19.65 2.96
N CYS A 132 4.28 -20.93 3.01
CA CYS A 132 3.15 -21.37 3.83
C CYS A 132 3.36 -21.11 5.32
N ASP A 133 4.56 -21.38 5.85
CA ASP A 133 4.88 -21.12 7.25
C ASP A 133 4.82 -19.61 7.57
N LYS A 134 5.30 -18.76 6.66
CA LYS A 134 5.19 -17.29 6.79
C LYS A 134 3.73 -16.82 6.79
N ILE A 135 2.89 -17.33 5.87
CA ILE A 135 1.45 -17.03 5.82
C ILE A 135 0.76 -17.46 7.11
N LYS A 136 1.04 -18.68 7.59
CA LYS A 136 0.49 -19.19 8.84
C LYS A 136 0.83 -18.27 10.02
N LEU A 137 2.07 -17.80 10.08
CA LEU A 137 2.52 -16.87 11.11
C LEU A 137 1.75 -15.55 11.05
N TYR A 138 1.55 -14.96 9.86
CA TYR A 138 0.70 -13.78 9.68
C TYR A 138 -0.71 -14.01 10.20
N CYS A 139 -1.34 -15.13 9.81
CA CYS A 139 -2.71 -15.45 10.21
C CYS A 139 -2.86 -15.58 11.74
N GLN A 140 -1.87 -16.15 12.43
CA GLN A 140 -1.87 -16.28 13.89
C GLN A 140 -1.88 -14.94 14.61
N HIS A 141 -1.42 -13.87 13.94
CA HIS A 141 -1.33 -12.52 14.49
C HIS A 141 -2.34 -11.52 13.85
N GLY A 142 -3.41 -12.04 13.24
CA GLY A 142 -4.50 -11.21 12.72
C GLY A 142 -4.19 -10.51 11.39
N ILE A 143 -3.11 -10.88 10.72
CA ILE A 143 -2.80 -10.46 9.35
C ILE A 143 -3.29 -11.55 8.40
N ILE A 144 -4.48 -11.32 7.81
CA ILE A 144 -5.26 -12.37 7.16
C ILE A 144 -5.30 -12.15 5.65
N PRO A 145 -4.99 -13.20 4.83
CA PRO A 145 -5.14 -13.14 3.38
C PRO A 145 -6.52 -12.65 2.95
N SER A 146 -6.58 -11.82 1.93
CA SER A 146 -7.78 -11.20 1.38
C SER A 146 -8.51 -10.21 2.30
N VAL A 147 -7.98 -9.94 3.51
CA VAL A 147 -8.50 -8.92 4.44
C VAL A 147 -7.52 -7.76 4.50
N ASN A 148 -6.33 -7.99 5.04
CA ASN A 148 -5.27 -7.01 5.19
C ASN A 148 -3.89 -7.56 4.77
N LEU A 149 -3.83 -8.79 4.25
CA LEU A 149 -2.64 -9.40 3.65
C LEU A 149 -2.90 -9.66 2.15
N ILE A 150 -2.17 -8.96 1.32
CA ILE A 150 -2.16 -9.15 -0.13
C ILE A 150 -1.07 -10.17 -0.45
N LEU A 151 -1.45 -11.24 -1.13
CA LEU A 151 -0.53 -12.29 -1.54
C LEU A 151 -0.44 -12.33 -3.06
N THR A 152 0.77 -12.24 -3.57
CA THR A 152 1.07 -12.52 -4.98
C THR A 152 2.15 -13.56 -5.07
N TYR A 153 2.12 -14.31 -6.16
CA TYR A 153 3.12 -15.33 -6.41
C TYR A 153 3.42 -15.45 -7.90
N GLU A 154 4.60 -15.97 -8.18
CA GLU A 154 5.02 -16.29 -9.53
C GLU A 154 5.80 -17.60 -9.59
N THR A 155 5.91 -18.11 -10.80
CA THR A 155 6.76 -19.22 -11.20
C THR A 155 7.55 -18.81 -12.42
N LYS A 156 8.55 -19.58 -12.82
CA LYS A 156 9.31 -19.34 -14.08
C LYS A 156 8.40 -19.25 -15.30
N GLN A 157 7.31 -20.04 -15.30
CA GLN A 157 6.36 -20.08 -16.41
C GLN A 157 5.31 -18.97 -16.35
N TYR A 158 4.95 -18.52 -15.15
CA TYR A 158 3.90 -17.53 -14.92
C TYR A 158 4.42 -16.36 -14.05
N PRO A 159 5.16 -15.42 -14.64
CA PRO A 159 5.67 -14.27 -13.90
C PRO A 159 4.55 -13.30 -13.51
N LEU A 160 4.84 -12.47 -12.51
CA LEU A 160 3.95 -11.37 -12.14
C LEU A 160 3.92 -10.34 -13.28
N SER A 161 2.74 -9.89 -13.66
CA SER A 161 2.54 -8.83 -14.65
C SER A 161 1.98 -7.56 -14.02
N ALA A 162 2.22 -6.41 -14.66
CA ALA A 162 1.66 -5.13 -14.24
C ALA A 162 0.13 -5.14 -14.22
N ASP A 163 -0.51 -5.82 -15.18
CA ASP A 163 -1.99 -5.94 -15.24
C ASP A 163 -2.55 -6.65 -14.02
N LYS A 164 -1.87 -7.72 -13.52
CA LYS A 164 -2.28 -8.39 -12.28
C LYS A 164 -2.17 -7.47 -11.07
N VAL A 165 -1.06 -6.70 -10.99
CA VAL A 165 -0.88 -5.73 -9.91
C VAL A 165 -1.96 -4.65 -9.97
N GLU A 166 -2.29 -4.15 -11.16
CA GLU A 166 -3.35 -3.16 -11.34
C GLU A 166 -4.71 -3.66 -10.85
N MET A 167 -5.10 -4.89 -11.23
CA MET A 167 -6.34 -5.52 -10.74
C MET A 167 -6.38 -5.60 -9.20
N ILE A 168 -5.26 -5.93 -8.58
CA ILE A 168 -5.13 -5.99 -7.12
C ILE A 168 -5.29 -4.60 -6.51
N LEU A 169 -4.63 -3.58 -7.07
CA LEU A 169 -4.76 -2.21 -6.56
C LEU A 169 -6.18 -1.67 -6.70
N GLN A 170 -6.88 -2.04 -7.77
CA GLN A 170 -8.28 -1.69 -7.94
C GLN A 170 -9.17 -2.36 -6.89
N GLU A 171 -8.97 -3.64 -6.62
CA GLU A 171 -9.76 -4.40 -5.64
C GLU A 171 -9.57 -3.88 -4.22
N TYR A 172 -8.31 -3.67 -3.80
CA TYR A 172 -8.02 -3.31 -2.41
C TYR A 172 -8.09 -1.82 -2.12
N PHE A 173 -7.79 -0.96 -3.10
CA PHE A 173 -7.65 0.48 -2.88
C PHE A 173 -8.56 1.33 -3.75
N GLY A 174 -9.38 0.72 -4.64
CA GLY A 174 -10.29 1.45 -5.53
C GLY A 174 -9.59 2.30 -6.59
N CYS A 175 -8.30 2.03 -6.86
CA CYS A 175 -7.50 2.78 -7.82
C CYS A 175 -7.82 2.32 -9.25
N SER A 176 -8.53 3.12 -10.03
CA SER A 176 -8.72 2.87 -11.46
C SER A 176 -7.98 3.90 -12.30
N LYS A 177 -7.43 3.48 -13.44
CA LYS A 177 -6.84 4.40 -14.44
C LYS A 177 -7.80 5.49 -14.92
N TRP A 178 -9.10 5.31 -14.71
CA TRP A 178 -10.15 6.19 -15.21
C TRP A 178 -10.43 7.37 -14.29
N ASP A 179 -10.03 7.31 -13.02
CA ASP A 179 -10.23 8.42 -12.06
C ASP A 179 -9.23 9.57 -12.26
N ALA A 180 -8.15 9.33 -13.02
CA ALA A 180 -7.12 10.33 -13.33
C ALA A 180 -7.48 11.28 -14.48
N VAL A 181 -8.60 11.04 -15.20
CA VAL A 181 -8.99 11.84 -16.39
C VAL A 181 -10.05 12.89 -16.06
N VAL A 182 -10.52 12.98 -14.82
CA VAL A 182 -11.54 13.94 -14.37
C VAL A 182 -10.96 14.85 -13.27
N GLY A 183 -9.80 15.40 -13.53
CA GLY A 183 -9.16 16.38 -12.68
C GLY A 183 -8.90 17.68 -13.46
#